data_2f3c8c482ea739cff0a443d9d668a39a
#
_entry.id   2f3c8c482ea739cff0a443d9d668a39a
#
_cell.length_a   1.000
_cell.length_b   1.000
_cell.length_c   1.000
_cell.angle_alpha   90.00
_cell.angle_beta   90.00
_cell.angle_gamma   90.00
#
_symmetry.space_group_name_H-M   'P 1'
#
loop_
_entity.id
_entity.type
_entity.pdbx_description
1 polymer ?
#
loop_
_entity_poly.entity_id
_entity_poly.type
_entity_poly.pdbx_seq_one_letter_code
_entity_poly.pdbx_strand_id
1 'polypeptide(L)'
;MAFDYDLTYNDFNPTVFYVSKVKMVNEGIYHDHDFTELAYILSGKGKYLVDGKEFDVEAGDLVICNPGVKHTHIVTNPKEPTIEFISGFTDFHFKNMSPNSIELAEDSYILHTTGELKQDISMHCYAMIAERESNQVGRYFMFKTHLMQMLLLVMREIADVEKSEQKGCNFESYNKSYAVNRIINYLNENYEHKISLEQIAHNMYLSPVYISKIFKEETGESPINYLIKIRLEKAKDILLNSDSKSIKNIANQVGYDDVYHFSKLFKKYYGISPLYYKKRAMHKNAASE
;
A
#
# COMPACT_ATOMS: atom_id res chain seq x y z
N MET A 1 15.99 -8.14 8.59
CA MET A 1 16.44 -8.40 7.21
C MET A 1 16.34 -7.10 6.47
N ALA A 2 17.43 -6.57 5.94
CA ALA A 2 17.38 -5.40 5.07
C ALA A 2 16.64 -5.79 3.78
N PHE A 3 15.70 -4.98 3.34
CA PHE A 3 15.04 -5.16 2.06
C PHE A 3 16.06 -4.95 0.96
N ASP A 4 16.34 -5.97 0.18
CA ASP A 4 17.31 -5.95 -0.92
C ASP A 4 16.75 -5.25 -2.18
N TYR A 5 15.68 -4.45 -2.02
CA TYR A 5 15.00 -3.67 -3.05
C TYR A 5 15.03 -2.17 -2.77
N ASP A 6 16.14 -1.67 -2.28
CA ASP A 6 16.31 -0.23 -2.12
C ASP A 6 16.53 0.43 -3.48
N LEU A 7 15.41 0.69 -4.19
CA LEU A 7 15.40 1.63 -5.30
C LEU A 7 15.71 3.01 -4.75
N THR A 8 16.82 3.59 -5.18
CA THR A 8 17.16 4.96 -4.84
C THR A 8 16.50 5.93 -5.82
N TYR A 9 16.48 7.21 -5.49
CA TYR A 9 16.02 8.26 -6.40
C TYR A 9 16.78 8.25 -7.74
N ASN A 10 18.05 7.87 -7.74
CA ASN A 10 18.86 7.80 -8.94
C ASN A 10 18.50 6.61 -9.83
N ASP A 11 17.98 5.54 -9.25
CA ASP A 11 17.59 4.34 -9.98
C ASP A 11 16.15 4.41 -10.47
N PHE A 12 15.30 5.17 -9.77
CA PHE A 12 13.87 5.19 -10.05
C PHE A 12 13.28 6.59 -9.98
N ASN A 13 13.52 7.35 -11.03
CA ASN A 13 13.03 8.72 -11.17
C ASN A 13 12.54 9.00 -12.61
N PRO A 14 11.57 8.21 -13.13
CA PRO A 14 11.22 8.21 -14.54
C PRO A 14 10.85 9.59 -15.10
N THR A 15 11.33 9.88 -16.29
CA THR A 15 10.94 11.05 -17.08
C THR A 15 9.86 10.64 -18.08
N VAL A 16 8.67 11.21 -17.95
CA VAL A 16 7.53 10.94 -18.83
C VAL A 16 7.60 11.85 -20.06
N PHE A 17 7.62 11.27 -21.25
CA PHE A 17 7.61 12.02 -22.51
C PHE A 17 6.18 12.35 -22.94
N TYR A 18 5.30 11.36 -22.91
CA TYR A 18 3.89 11.52 -23.28
C TYR A 18 2.98 10.52 -22.60
N VAL A 19 1.71 10.88 -22.55
CA VAL A 19 0.57 10.05 -22.17
C VAL A 19 -0.49 10.23 -23.23
N SER A 20 -1.04 9.14 -23.76
CA SER A 20 -2.06 9.15 -24.79
C SER A 20 -3.15 8.11 -24.53
N LYS A 21 -4.38 8.44 -24.94
CA LYS A 21 -5.46 7.48 -25.13
C LYS A 21 -5.77 7.45 -26.61
N VAL A 22 -5.63 6.29 -27.22
CA VAL A 22 -5.73 6.14 -28.68
C VAL A 22 -6.74 5.06 -29.00
N LYS A 23 -7.52 5.29 -30.05
CA LYS A 23 -8.39 4.30 -30.67
C LYS A 23 -7.70 3.79 -31.92
N MET A 24 -7.34 2.52 -31.97
CA MET A 24 -6.54 1.91 -33.04
C MET A 24 -7.38 1.52 -34.24
N VAL A 25 -7.70 2.49 -35.09
CA VAL A 25 -8.52 2.30 -36.30
C VAL A 25 -7.71 2.06 -37.58
N ASN A 26 -6.43 2.41 -37.57
CA ASN A 26 -5.49 2.23 -38.69
C ASN A 26 -4.25 1.49 -38.19
N GLU A 27 -3.61 0.76 -39.07
CA GLU A 27 -2.31 0.13 -38.75
C GLU A 27 -1.26 1.18 -38.44
N GLY A 28 -0.44 0.90 -37.44
CA GLY A 28 0.70 1.71 -37.08
C GLY A 28 1.91 1.50 -38.03
N ILE A 29 2.89 2.38 -37.93
CA ILE A 29 4.18 2.19 -38.59
C ILE A 29 5.02 1.28 -37.71
N TYR A 30 5.65 0.26 -38.28
CA TYR A 30 6.60 -0.59 -37.57
C TYR A 30 7.89 0.20 -37.29
N HIS A 31 8.15 0.54 -36.02
CA HIS A 31 9.20 1.48 -35.59
C HIS A 31 9.83 1.04 -34.26
N ASP A 32 10.91 1.67 -33.90
CA ASP A 32 11.57 1.60 -32.60
C ASP A 32 11.88 3.03 -32.10
N HIS A 33 12.26 3.10 -30.83
CA HIS A 33 12.72 4.32 -30.17
C HIS A 33 13.72 3.99 -29.05
N ASP A 34 14.38 5.00 -28.47
CA ASP A 34 15.42 4.88 -27.45
C ASP A 34 14.90 4.98 -26.00
N PHE A 35 13.60 4.89 -25.81
CA PHE A 35 12.92 4.91 -24.52
C PHE A 35 11.94 3.73 -24.40
N THR A 36 11.41 3.51 -23.19
CA THR A 36 10.38 2.47 -22.97
C THR A 36 9.01 3.02 -23.27
N GLU A 37 8.22 2.26 -24.01
CA GLU A 37 6.79 2.50 -24.20
C GLU A 37 5.96 1.41 -23.54
N LEU A 38 4.93 1.81 -22.80
CA LEU A 38 3.87 0.94 -22.31
C LEU A 38 2.58 1.20 -23.06
N ALA A 39 1.97 0.15 -23.60
CA ALA A 39 0.64 0.21 -24.17
C ALA A 39 -0.29 -0.72 -23.37
N TYR A 40 -1.28 -0.14 -22.67
CA TYR A 40 -2.27 -0.91 -21.91
C TYR A 40 -3.59 -0.95 -22.67
N ILE A 41 -4.11 -2.16 -22.90
CA ILE A 41 -5.35 -2.37 -23.63
C ILE A 41 -6.53 -2.09 -22.69
N LEU A 42 -7.16 -0.91 -22.83
CA LEU A 42 -8.31 -0.50 -22.03
C LEU A 42 -9.57 -1.24 -22.43
N SER A 43 -9.75 -1.52 -23.73
CA SER A 43 -10.88 -2.29 -24.24
C SER A 43 -10.62 -2.85 -25.64
N GLY A 44 -11.34 -3.89 -26.00
CA GLY A 44 -11.24 -4.54 -27.33
C GLY A 44 -10.23 -5.68 -27.35
N LYS A 45 -10.04 -6.23 -28.57
CA LYS A 45 -9.05 -7.27 -28.88
C LYS A 45 -8.31 -6.89 -30.16
N GLY A 46 -7.04 -7.22 -30.23
CA GLY A 46 -6.20 -6.89 -31.36
C GLY A 46 -4.93 -7.75 -31.39
N LYS A 47 -3.94 -7.28 -32.13
CA LYS A 47 -2.62 -7.89 -32.15
C LYS A 47 -1.53 -6.82 -32.13
N TYR A 48 -0.39 -7.21 -31.60
CA TYR A 48 0.88 -6.47 -31.72
C TYR A 48 1.89 -7.30 -32.50
N LEU A 49 2.64 -6.63 -33.35
CA LEU A 49 3.87 -7.15 -33.93
C LEU A 49 5.03 -6.55 -33.14
N VAL A 50 5.77 -7.38 -32.40
CA VAL A 50 6.90 -6.95 -31.59
C VAL A 50 8.10 -7.84 -31.93
N ASP A 51 9.21 -7.23 -32.31
CA ASP A 51 10.44 -7.92 -32.72
C ASP A 51 10.22 -9.06 -33.74
N GLY A 52 9.33 -8.80 -34.72
CA GLY A 52 9.00 -9.73 -35.78
C GLY A 52 8.05 -10.87 -35.38
N LYS A 53 7.55 -10.90 -34.12
CA LYS A 53 6.58 -11.89 -33.61
C LYS A 53 5.22 -11.25 -33.40
N GLU A 54 4.15 -11.95 -33.79
CA GLU A 54 2.77 -11.50 -33.50
C GLU A 54 2.29 -12.01 -32.16
N PHE A 55 1.64 -11.15 -31.40
CA PHE A 55 1.02 -11.44 -30.12
C PHE A 55 -0.44 -11.00 -30.14
N ASP A 56 -1.35 -11.89 -29.73
CA ASP A 56 -2.74 -11.53 -29.47
C ASP A 56 -2.84 -10.72 -28.17
N VAL A 57 -3.64 -9.65 -28.18
CA VAL A 57 -3.87 -8.80 -27.01
C VAL A 57 -5.35 -8.54 -26.79
N GLU A 58 -5.74 -8.44 -25.54
CA GLU A 58 -7.10 -8.10 -25.12
C GLU A 58 -7.14 -7.15 -23.93
N ALA A 59 -8.34 -6.70 -23.58
CA ALA A 59 -8.51 -5.75 -22.45
C ALA A 59 -7.91 -6.26 -21.15
N GLY A 60 -6.95 -5.53 -20.62
CA GLY A 60 -6.14 -5.85 -19.44
C GLY A 60 -4.72 -6.29 -19.74
N ASP A 61 -4.34 -6.42 -21.01
CA ASP A 61 -2.96 -6.71 -21.36
C ASP A 61 -2.11 -5.44 -21.39
N LEU A 62 -0.88 -5.57 -20.90
CA LEU A 62 0.15 -4.53 -20.94
C LEU A 62 1.26 -4.96 -21.89
N VAL A 63 1.38 -4.25 -22.98
CA VAL A 63 2.48 -4.42 -23.95
C VAL A 63 3.64 -3.56 -23.50
N ILE A 64 4.85 -4.15 -23.44
CA ILE A 64 6.08 -3.49 -23.00
C ILE A 64 7.07 -3.46 -24.17
N CYS A 65 7.34 -2.27 -24.67
CA CYS A 65 8.29 -2.04 -25.74
C CYS A 65 9.53 -1.35 -25.17
N ASN A 66 10.58 -2.14 -24.91
CA ASN A 66 11.85 -1.64 -24.39
C ASN A 66 12.64 -0.86 -25.47
N PRO A 67 13.65 -0.06 -25.09
CA PRO A 67 14.48 0.68 -26.04
C PRO A 67 15.04 -0.22 -27.17
N GLY A 68 14.89 0.22 -28.44
CA GLY A 68 15.35 -0.49 -29.61
C GLY A 68 14.49 -1.67 -30.07
N VAL A 69 13.43 -2.01 -29.35
CA VAL A 69 12.50 -3.07 -29.74
C VAL A 69 11.51 -2.54 -30.78
N LYS A 70 11.55 -3.12 -31.98
CA LYS A 70 10.63 -2.75 -33.07
C LYS A 70 9.24 -3.27 -32.81
N HIS A 71 8.24 -2.40 -32.92
CA HIS A 71 6.87 -2.76 -32.66
C HIS A 71 5.86 -1.95 -33.47
N THR A 72 4.67 -2.50 -33.57
CA THR A 72 3.44 -1.83 -34.06
C THR A 72 2.22 -2.60 -33.63
N HIS A 73 1.05 -1.93 -33.57
CA HIS A 73 -0.23 -2.60 -33.46
C HIS A 73 -0.75 -3.06 -34.82
N ILE A 74 -1.52 -4.15 -34.83
CA ILE A 74 -2.19 -4.70 -36.01
C ILE A 74 -3.70 -4.58 -35.80
N VAL A 75 -4.38 -3.91 -36.72
CA VAL A 75 -5.82 -3.76 -36.69
C VAL A 75 -6.50 -5.03 -37.24
N THR A 76 -7.02 -5.87 -36.37
CA THR A 76 -7.71 -7.10 -36.77
C THR A 76 -9.16 -6.88 -37.21
N ASN A 77 -9.84 -5.91 -36.58
CA ASN A 77 -11.22 -5.52 -36.92
C ASN A 77 -11.41 -3.99 -36.80
N PRO A 78 -11.43 -3.24 -37.91
CA PRO A 78 -11.61 -1.78 -37.85
C PRO A 78 -12.96 -1.32 -37.26
N LYS A 79 -13.96 -2.20 -37.19
CA LYS A 79 -15.28 -1.89 -36.61
C LYS A 79 -15.27 -2.03 -35.08
N GLU A 80 -14.37 -2.83 -34.55
CA GLU A 80 -14.20 -3.09 -33.11
C GLU A 80 -12.72 -2.89 -32.72
N PRO A 81 -12.17 -1.69 -32.89
CA PRO A 81 -10.76 -1.41 -32.63
C PRO A 81 -10.46 -1.44 -31.13
N THR A 82 -9.23 -1.73 -30.78
CA THR A 82 -8.74 -1.54 -29.41
C THR A 82 -8.76 -0.07 -29.02
N ILE A 83 -8.99 0.19 -27.75
CA ILE A 83 -8.73 1.49 -27.10
C ILE A 83 -7.57 1.27 -26.15
N GLU A 84 -6.53 2.05 -26.32
CA GLU A 84 -5.26 1.85 -25.63
C GLU A 84 -4.83 3.11 -24.88
N PHE A 85 -4.25 2.91 -23.70
CA PHE A 85 -3.43 3.89 -23.02
C PHE A 85 -1.99 3.66 -23.45
N ILE A 86 -1.29 4.71 -23.86
CA ILE A 86 0.12 4.64 -24.28
C ILE A 86 0.90 5.68 -23.50
N SER A 87 2.07 5.31 -22.98
CA SER A 87 3.00 6.22 -22.32
C SER A 87 4.44 5.88 -22.64
N GLY A 88 5.20 6.89 -23.07
CA GLY A 88 6.65 6.81 -23.31
C GLY A 88 7.42 7.46 -22.16
N PHE A 89 8.49 6.81 -21.69
CA PHE A 89 9.29 7.27 -20.56
C PHE A 89 10.70 6.67 -20.53
N THR A 90 11.58 7.28 -19.72
CA THR A 90 13.00 6.89 -19.52
C THR A 90 13.40 7.14 -18.06
N ASP A 91 14.68 7.02 -17.73
CA ASP A 91 15.31 7.34 -16.45
C ASP A 91 14.84 6.44 -15.29
N PHE A 92 14.83 5.14 -15.55
CA PHE A 92 14.62 4.13 -14.52
C PHE A 92 15.55 2.92 -14.72
N HIS A 93 15.87 2.24 -13.62
CA HIS A 93 16.69 1.04 -13.66
C HIS A 93 16.26 0.10 -12.54
N PHE A 94 15.82 -1.08 -12.91
CA PHE A 94 15.53 -2.15 -11.94
C PHE A 94 16.73 -3.09 -11.84
N LYS A 95 16.99 -3.59 -10.62
CA LYS A 95 18.07 -4.52 -10.35
C LYS A 95 17.95 -5.76 -11.26
N ASN A 96 19.06 -6.16 -11.87
CA ASN A 96 19.17 -7.29 -12.80
C ASN A 96 18.47 -7.11 -14.16
N MET A 97 18.03 -5.91 -14.49
CA MET A 97 17.50 -5.57 -15.83
C MET A 97 18.39 -4.57 -16.53
N SER A 98 18.25 -4.45 -17.82
CA SER A 98 18.94 -3.40 -18.59
C SER A 98 18.38 -2.02 -18.22
N PRO A 99 19.18 -0.94 -18.26
CA PRO A 99 18.69 0.42 -18.04
C PRO A 99 17.47 0.75 -18.92
N ASN A 100 16.48 1.40 -18.36
CA ASN A 100 15.23 1.76 -19.06
C ASN A 100 14.47 0.56 -19.66
N SER A 101 14.61 -0.63 -19.08
CA SER A 101 13.95 -1.82 -19.59
C SER A 101 13.19 -2.55 -18.51
N ILE A 102 12.09 -3.19 -18.92
CA ILE A 102 11.28 -4.13 -18.11
C ILE A 102 11.35 -5.46 -18.84
N GLU A 103 12.03 -6.43 -18.25
CA GLU A 103 12.25 -7.73 -18.86
C GLU A 103 11.22 -8.73 -18.28
N LEU A 104 10.39 -9.29 -19.17
CA LEU A 104 9.46 -10.37 -18.83
C LEU A 104 10.13 -11.73 -19.08
N ALA A 105 9.60 -12.78 -18.45
CA ALA A 105 10.10 -14.15 -18.67
C ALA A 105 9.85 -14.61 -20.12
N GLU A 106 10.71 -15.50 -20.62
CA GLU A 106 10.53 -16.25 -21.88
C GLU A 106 10.38 -15.41 -23.16
N ASP A 107 11.15 -14.33 -23.34
CA ASP A 107 11.05 -13.44 -24.54
C ASP A 107 9.61 -12.92 -24.76
N SER A 108 8.84 -12.75 -23.72
CA SER A 108 7.52 -12.17 -23.80
C SER A 108 7.59 -10.64 -23.75
N TYR A 109 6.71 -9.99 -24.48
CA TYR A 109 6.51 -8.55 -24.46
C TYR A 109 5.15 -8.17 -23.89
N ILE A 110 4.35 -9.15 -23.50
CA ILE A 110 2.98 -8.98 -23.01
C ILE A 110 2.86 -9.48 -21.58
N LEU A 111 2.42 -8.60 -20.69
CA LEU A 111 2.00 -8.96 -19.33
C LEU A 111 0.47 -9.03 -19.27
N HIS A 112 -0.04 -10.22 -19.08
CA HIS A 112 -1.49 -10.45 -18.90
C HIS A 112 -1.90 -10.10 -17.47
N THR A 113 -2.59 -8.98 -17.27
CA THR A 113 -3.02 -8.56 -15.94
C THR A 113 -4.39 -9.15 -15.60
N THR A 114 -4.57 -9.64 -14.38
CA THR A 114 -5.82 -10.21 -13.87
C THR A 114 -6.17 -9.66 -12.49
N GLY A 115 -7.40 -9.87 -12.04
CA GLY A 115 -7.83 -9.58 -10.67
C GLY A 115 -7.53 -8.15 -10.22
N GLU A 116 -6.86 -8.02 -9.10
CA GLU A 116 -6.52 -6.74 -8.45
C GLU A 116 -5.52 -5.94 -9.29
N LEU A 117 -4.48 -6.59 -9.83
CA LEU A 117 -3.50 -5.94 -10.68
C LEU A 117 -4.13 -5.24 -11.89
N LYS A 118 -5.08 -5.91 -12.57
CA LYS A 118 -5.82 -5.33 -13.69
C LYS A 118 -6.60 -4.07 -13.28
N GLN A 119 -7.22 -4.08 -12.11
CA GLN A 119 -7.96 -2.93 -11.59
C GLN A 119 -7.03 -1.76 -11.27
N ASP A 120 -5.92 -2.02 -10.60
CA ASP A 120 -4.95 -1.00 -10.20
C ASP A 120 -4.26 -0.36 -11.40
N ILE A 121 -3.78 -1.16 -12.36
CA ILE A 121 -3.18 -0.64 -13.61
C ILE A 121 -4.21 0.20 -14.39
N SER A 122 -5.45 -0.31 -14.55
CA SER A 122 -6.54 0.44 -15.21
C SER A 122 -6.79 1.78 -14.52
N MET A 123 -6.87 1.80 -13.20
CA MET A 123 -7.08 3.01 -12.40
C MET A 123 -5.99 4.06 -12.67
N HIS A 124 -4.72 3.65 -12.66
CA HIS A 124 -3.62 4.57 -12.96
C HIS A 124 -3.64 5.08 -14.40
N CYS A 125 -3.96 4.23 -15.38
CA CYS A 125 -4.13 4.64 -16.78
C CYS A 125 -5.22 5.70 -16.92
N TYR A 126 -6.42 5.48 -16.34
CA TYR A 126 -7.51 6.45 -16.38
C TYR A 126 -7.19 7.74 -15.63
N ALA A 127 -6.49 7.66 -14.50
CA ALA A 127 -6.04 8.84 -13.76
C ALA A 127 -5.07 9.69 -14.60
N MET A 128 -4.10 9.08 -15.29
CA MET A 128 -3.18 9.78 -16.20
C MET A 128 -3.90 10.39 -17.40
N ILE A 129 -4.91 9.71 -17.96
CA ILE A 129 -5.73 10.26 -19.06
C ILE A 129 -6.52 11.48 -18.56
N ALA A 130 -7.19 11.40 -17.41
CA ALA A 130 -7.92 12.52 -16.81
C ALA A 130 -7.01 13.70 -16.50
N GLU A 131 -5.81 13.44 -15.98
CA GLU A 131 -4.81 14.47 -15.69
C GLU A 131 -4.29 15.14 -16.97
N ARG A 132 -4.17 14.41 -18.09
CA ARG A 132 -3.83 14.98 -19.40
C ARG A 132 -4.87 15.98 -19.88
N GLU A 133 -6.15 15.69 -19.66
CA GLU A 133 -7.27 16.55 -20.04
C GLU A 133 -7.44 17.74 -19.07
N SER A 134 -6.98 17.58 -17.83
CA SER A 134 -6.97 18.65 -16.83
C SER A 134 -5.82 19.60 -17.07
N ASN A 135 -6.05 20.90 -17.04
CA ASN A 135 -4.96 21.89 -17.14
C ASN A 135 -4.50 22.36 -15.75
N GLN A 136 -4.35 21.39 -14.82
CA GLN A 136 -4.06 21.66 -13.42
C GLN A 136 -2.55 21.82 -13.16
N VAL A 137 -2.24 22.58 -12.09
CA VAL A 137 -0.87 22.75 -11.60
C VAL A 137 -0.32 21.39 -11.13
N GLY A 138 0.92 21.07 -11.53
CA GLY A 138 1.56 19.83 -11.11
C GLY A 138 1.25 18.61 -11.96
N ARG A 139 0.51 18.75 -13.05
CA ARG A 139 0.12 17.67 -13.99
C ARG A 139 1.26 16.70 -14.32
N TYR A 140 2.46 17.21 -14.62
CA TYR A 140 3.61 16.37 -14.92
C TYR A 140 3.99 15.45 -13.74
N PHE A 141 3.96 15.98 -12.54
CA PHE A 141 4.27 15.18 -11.34
C PHE A 141 3.19 14.14 -11.04
N MET A 142 1.92 14.43 -11.36
CA MET A 142 0.84 13.45 -11.28
C MET A 142 1.07 12.30 -12.27
N PHE A 143 1.42 12.58 -13.53
CA PHE A 143 1.82 11.53 -14.48
C PHE A 143 2.95 10.66 -13.93
N LYS A 144 4.01 11.30 -13.44
CA LYS A 144 5.16 10.62 -12.88
C LYS A 144 4.79 9.73 -11.69
N THR A 145 3.96 10.24 -10.77
CA THR A 145 3.51 9.49 -9.60
C THR A 145 2.70 8.26 -10.00
N HIS A 146 1.74 8.39 -10.90
CA HIS A 146 0.96 7.26 -11.39
C HIS A 146 1.82 6.25 -12.16
N LEU A 147 2.72 6.72 -13.02
CA LEU A 147 3.66 5.84 -13.73
C LEU A 147 4.55 5.05 -12.75
N MET A 148 5.12 5.72 -11.75
CA MET A 148 5.94 5.04 -10.73
C MET A 148 5.17 3.95 -10.00
N GLN A 149 3.91 4.19 -9.66
CA GLN A 149 3.05 3.17 -9.04
C GLN A 149 2.79 2.00 -9.98
N MET A 150 2.47 2.26 -11.26
CA MET A 150 2.30 1.20 -12.27
C MET A 150 3.56 0.35 -12.42
N LEU A 151 4.72 0.97 -12.54
CA LEU A 151 6.00 0.27 -12.68
C LEU A 151 6.31 -0.62 -11.47
N LEU A 152 6.05 -0.13 -10.26
CA LEU A 152 6.22 -0.93 -9.05
C LEU A 152 5.23 -2.10 -8.95
N LEU A 153 3.99 -1.93 -9.41
CA LEU A 153 3.01 -3.02 -9.49
C LEU A 153 3.45 -4.09 -10.47
N VAL A 154 3.90 -3.68 -11.67
CA VAL A 154 4.45 -4.58 -12.69
C VAL A 154 5.65 -5.36 -12.15
N MET A 155 6.59 -4.68 -11.48
CA MET A 155 7.77 -5.33 -10.91
C MET A 155 7.42 -6.33 -9.80
N ARG A 156 6.40 -6.04 -9.00
CA ARG A 156 5.91 -6.98 -7.98
C ARG A 156 5.33 -8.23 -8.62
N GLU A 157 4.53 -8.08 -9.67
CA GLU A 157 3.96 -9.21 -10.41
C GLU A 157 5.04 -10.10 -11.01
N ILE A 158 6.05 -9.51 -11.69
CA ILE A 158 7.19 -10.26 -12.25
C ILE A 158 7.95 -11.01 -11.15
N ALA A 159 8.22 -10.34 -10.02
CA ALA A 159 8.93 -10.95 -8.89
C ALA A 159 8.14 -12.09 -8.22
N ASP A 160 6.80 -12.04 -8.23
CA ASP A 160 5.96 -13.09 -7.66
C ASP A 160 5.88 -14.32 -8.57
N VAL A 161 5.94 -14.16 -9.89
CA VAL A 161 6.06 -15.26 -10.84
C VAL A 161 7.37 -16.03 -10.64
N GLU A 162 8.50 -15.34 -10.44
CA GLU A 162 9.79 -15.99 -10.13
C GLU A 162 9.80 -16.71 -8.77
N LYS A 163 9.00 -16.24 -7.81
CA LYS A 163 8.89 -16.82 -6.46
C LYS A 163 7.91 -17.98 -6.36
N SER A 164 7.05 -18.20 -7.35
CA SER A 164 6.09 -19.32 -7.33
C SER A 164 6.77 -20.71 -7.35
N GLU A 165 8.06 -20.78 -7.69
CA GLU A 165 8.91 -21.96 -7.51
C GLU A 165 9.57 -22.05 -6.11
N GLN A 166 9.56 -20.98 -5.30
CA GLN A 166 10.06 -20.97 -3.93
C GLN A 166 8.92 -20.59 -2.98
N LYS A 167 8.50 -21.57 -2.17
CA LYS A 167 7.48 -21.49 -1.11
C LYS A 167 7.21 -20.09 -0.55
N GLY A 168 6.01 -19.63 -0.83
CA GLY A 168 5.22 -18.61 -0.20
C GLY A 168 5.83 -17.70 0.88
N CYS A 169 6.23 -16.49 0.51
CA CYS A 169 6.10 -15.35 1.38
C CYS A 169 4.69 -14.78 1.18
N ASN A 170 3.81 -14.99 2.13
CA ASN A 170 2.48 -14.42 2.14
C ASN A 170 2.57 -12.88 2.21
N PHE A 171 2.33 -12.20 1.10
CA PHE A 171 2.18 -10.73 1.02
C PHE A 171 1.06 -10.22 1.93
N GLU A 172 0.04 -11.04 2.20
CA GLU A 172 -0.98 -10.78 3.21
C GLU A 172 -0.40 -10.54 4.62
N SER A 173 0.72 -11.20 4.98
CA SER A 173 1.29 -11.06 6.32
C SER A 173 2.00 -9.71 6.52
N TYR A 174 2.68 -9.18 5.51
CA TYR A 174 3.42 -7.91 5.61
C TYR A 174 2.48 -6.71 5.69
N ASN A 175 1.45 -6.67 4.85
CA ASN A 175 0.43 -5.62 4.90
C ASN A 175 -0.36 -5.66 6.22
N LYS A 176 -0.65 -6.87 6.76
CA LYS A 176 -1.31 -7.05 8.06
C LYS A 176 -0.46 -6.54 9.20
N SER A 177 0.80 -6.96 9.28
CA SER A 177 1.73 -6.55 10.36
C SER A 177 2.01 -5.05 10.32
N TYR A 178 2.17 -4.45 9.14
CA TYR A 178 2.30 -3.01 8.98
C TYR A 178 1.05 -2.26 9.43
N ALA A 179 -0.14 -2.70 9.00
CA ALA A 179 -1.41 -2.09 9.40
C ALA A 179 -1.61 -2.21 10.93
N VAL A 180 -1.31 -3.37 11.52
CA VAL A 180 -1.41 -3.58 12.97
C VAL A 180 -0.43 -2.69 13.74
N ASN A 181 0.82 -2.55 13.29
CA ASN A 181 1.79 -1.65 13.90
C ASN A 181 1.34 -0.18 13.84
N ARG A 182 0.76 0.27 12.72
CA ARG A 182 0.17 1.61 12.62
C ARG A 182 -0.98 1.81 13.61
N ILE A 183 -1.84 0.82 13.78
CA ILE A 183 -2.92 0.85 14.77
C ILE A 183 -2.35 0.93 16.18
N ILE A 184 -1.34 0.13 16.52
CA ILE A 184 -0.67 0.15 17.82
C ILE A 184 -0.07 1.54 18.11
N ASN A 185 0.62 2.13 17.16
CA ASN A 185 1.18 3.48 17.29
C ASN A 185 0.09 4.52 17.52
N TYR A 186 -0.98 4.48 16.72
CA TYR A 186 -2.13 5.37 16.88
C TYR A 186 -2.77 5.24 18.28
N LEU A 187 -2.94 4.02 18.79
CA LEU A 187 -3.47 3.77 20.13
C LEU A 187 -2.55 4.31 21.23
N ASN A 188 -1.22 4.14 21.08
CA ASN A 188 -0.24 4.65 22.03
C ASN A 188 -0.15 6.18 22.07
N GLU A 189 -0.34 6.83 20.92
CA GLU A 189 -0.29 8.30 20.81
C GLU A 189 -1.59 8.98 21.26
N ASN A 190 -2.72 8.28 21.18
CA ASN A 190 -4.05 8.88 21.38
C ASN A 190 -4.85 8.24 22.54
N TYR A 191 -4.25 7.40 23.39
CA TYR A 191 -4.95 6.64 24.42
C TYR A 191 -5.78 7.51 25.38
N GLU A 192 -5.44 8.77 25.58
CA GLU A 192 -6.14 9.71 26.45
C GLU A 192 -7.50 10.14 25.88
N HIS A 193 -7.67 10.02 24.58
CA HIS A 193 -8.86 10.45 23.85
C HIS A 193 -9.89 9.33 23.69
N LYS A 194 -11.14 9.69 23.42
CA LYS A 194 -12.17 8.71 23.11
C LYS A 194 -11.88 8.09 21.75
N ILE A 195 -11.63 6.80 21.74
CA ILE A 195 -11.33 6.03 20.51
C ILE A 195 -12.37 4.93 20.35
N SER A 196 -12.98 4.87 19.17
CA SER A 196 -13.83 3.75 18.76
C SER A 196 -13.20 2.95 17.63
N LEU A 197 -13.70 1.73 17.41
CA LEU A 197 -13.22 0.89 16.31
C LEU A 197 -13.49 1.53 14.95
N GLU A 198 -14.60 2.26 14.81
CA GLU A 198 -14.96 3.01 13.60
C GLU A 198 -13.99 4.15 13.32
N GLN A 199 -13.54 4.85 14.38
CA GLN A 199 -12.51 5.91 14.25
C GLN A 199 -11.16 5.34 13.81
N ILE A 200 -10.74 4.21 14.39
CA ILE A 200 -9.52 3.51 13.96
C ILE A 200 -9.65 3.13 12.48
N ALA A 201 -10.78 2.56 12.10
CA ALA A 201 -11.05 2.11 10.74
C ALA A 201 -11.03 3.27 9.73
N HIS A 202 -11.66 4.38 10.06
CA HIS A 202 -11.67 5.59 9.25
C HIS A 202 -10.24 6.14 9.07
N ASN A 203 -9.46 6.25 10.14
CA ASN A 203 -8.08 6.78 10.08
C ASN A 203 -7.11 5.87 9.31
N MET A 204 -7.40 4.58 9.22
CA MET A 204 -6.59 3.59 8.50
C MET A 204 -7.11 3.30 7.09
N TYR A 205 -8.24 3.88 6.66
CA TYR A 205 -8.94 3.58 5.40
C TYR A 205 -9.28 2.09 5.23
N LEU A 206 -9.63 1.43 6.36
CA LEU A 206 -9.95 0.00 6.40
C LEU A 206 -11.35 -0.21 7.01
N SER A 207 -11.95 -1.38 6.78
CA SER A 207 -13.21 -1.70 7.44
C SER A 207 -13.02 -2.11 8.91
N PRO A 208 -13.96 -1.79 9.83
CA PRO A 208 -13.88 -2.20 11.24
C PRO A 208 -13.77 -3.72 11.42
N VAL A 209 -14.45 -4.48 10.57
CA VAL A 209 -14.41 -5.95 10.57
C VAL A 209 -13.01 -6.47 10.23
N TYR A 210 -12.40 -5.90 9.19
CA TYR A 210 -11.05 -6.28 8.76
C TYR A 210 -10.01 -5.94 9.84
N ILE A 211 -10.07 -4.73 10.42
CA ILE A 211 -9.18 -4.33 11.53
C ILE A 211 -9.30 -5.29 12.71
N SER A 212 -10.53 -5.60 13.14
CA SER A 212 -10.74 -6.53 14.27
C SER A 212 -10.12 -7.90 13.99
N LYS A 213 -10.23 -8.39 12.75
CA LYS A 213 -9.69 -9.68 12.33
C LYS A 213 -8.17 -9.67 12.36
N ILE A 214 -7.53 -8.76 11.59
CA ILE A 214 -6.06 -8.75 11.46
C ILE A 214 -5.37 -8.43 12.78
N PHE A 215 -5.92 -7.52 13.57
CA PHE A 215 -5.34 -7.13 14.85
C PHE A 215 -5.38 -8.29 15.86
N LYS A 216 -6.50 -9.04 15.89
CA LYS A 216 -6.63 -10.22 16.76
C LYS A 216 -5.73 -11.37 16.31
N GLU A 217 -5.55 -11.55 14.99
CA GLU A 217 -4.63 -12.56 14.44
C GLU A 217 -3.18 -12.29 14.84
N GLU A 218 -2.74 -11.01 14.81
CA GLU A 218 -1.36 -10.61 15.10
C GLU A 218 -1.06 -10.44 16.59
N THR A 219 -2.01 -9.90 17.39
CA THR A 219 -1.77 -9.53 18.78
C THR A 219 -2.44 -10.46 19.79
N GLY A 220 -3.34 -11.34 19.35
CA GLY A 220 -4.14 -12.22 20.18
C GLY A 220 -5.38 -11.56 20.80
N GLU A 221 -5.57 -10.25 20.66
CA GLU A 221 -6.66 -9.50 21.28
C GLU A 221 -7.27 -8.44 20.33
N SER A 222 -8.45 -7.89 20.71
CA SER A 222 -9.06 -6.82 19.90
C SER A 222 -8.37 -5.48 20.11
N PRO A 223 -8.45 -4.52 19.13
CA PRO A 223 -7.88 -3.18 19.28
C PRO A 223 -8.36 -2.44 20.53
N ILE A 224 -9.64 -2.60 20.89
CA ILE A 224 -10.22 -1.94 22.07
C ILE A 224 -9.71 -2.57 23.37
N ASN A 225 -9.51 -3.90 23.43
CA ASN A 225 -8.89 -4.54 24.59
C ASN A 225 -7.43 -4.11 24.74
N TYR A 226 -6.72 -4.00 23.66
CA TYR A 226 -5.34 -3.49 23.64
C TYR A 226 -5.27 -2.03 24.14
N LEU A 227 -6.20 -1.16 23.72
CA LEU A 227 -6.31 0.21 24.25
C LEU A 227 -6.57 0.22 25.78
N ILE A 228 -7.47 -0.65 26.26
CA ILE A 228 -7.72 -0.79 27.70
C ILE A 228 -6.42 -1.13 28.44
N LYS A 229 -5.62 -2.04 27.91
CA LYS A 229 -4.33 -2.45 28.48
C LYS A 229 -3.34 -1.28 28.54
N ILE A 230 -3.15 -0.55 27.44
CA ILE A 230 -2.31 0.66 27.40
C ILE A 230 -2.72 1.64 28.50
N ARG A 231 -4.02 1.96 28.59
CA ARG A 231 -4.56 2.90 29.58
C ARG A 231 -4.29 2.46 31.01
N LEU A 232 -4.49 1.17 31.30
CA LEU A 232 -4.26 0.62 32.62
C LEU A 232 -2.78 0.59 33.00
N GLU A 233 -1.87 0.33 32.05
CA GLU A 233 -0.44 0.41 32.26
C GLU A 233 0.02 1.85 32.53
N LYS A 234 -0.46 2.82 31.75
CA LYS A 234 -0.20 4.26 31.99
C LYS A 234 -0.75 4.71 33.36
N ALA A 235 -1.96 4.27 33.71
CA ALA A 235 -2.54 4.56 35.03
C ALA A 235 -1.69 3.98 36.18
N LYS A 236 -1.18 2.77 36.02
CA LYS A 236 -0.30 2.13 36.98
C LYS A 236 0.98 2.97 37.19
N ASP A 237 1.61 3.44 36.13
CA ASP A 237 2.81 4.27 36.20
C ASP A 237 2.54 5.60 36.92
N ILE A 238 1.38 6.23 36.64
CA ILE A 238 0.96 7.48 37.32
C ILE A 238 0.70 7.22 38.81
N LEU A 239 0.06 6.09 39.15
CA LEU A 239 -0.23 5.72 40.55
C LEU A 239 1.05 5.51 41.37
N LEU A 240 2.14 5.05 40.75
CA LEU A 240 3.45 4.86 41.39
C LEU A 240 4.23 6.15 41.57
N ASN A 241 4.07 7.13 40.66
CA ASN A 241 4.92 8.31 40.58
C ASN A 241 4.21 9.62 41.02
N SER A 242 2.96 9.58 41.45
CA SER A 242 2.16 10.79 41.76
C SER A 242 1.41 10.67 43.09
N ASP A 243 1.99 11.20 44.15
CA ASP A 243 1.40 11.10 45.51
C ASP A 243 0.13 11.97 45.69
N SER A 244 0.02 13.08 44.96
CA SER A 244 -1.04 14.09 45.16
C SER A 244 -2.29 13.89 44.29
N LYS A 245 -2.25 13.08 43.24
CA LYS A 245 -3.39 12.98 42.29
C LYS A 245 -4.49 12.05 42.83
N SER A 246 -5.73 12.51 42.71
CA SER A 246 -6.91 11.66 43.03
C SER A 246 -7.09 10.56 41.98
N ILE A 247 -7.73 9.45 42.35
CA ILE A 247 -8.04 8.35 41.42
C ILE A 247 -8.91 8.83 40.27
N LYS A 248 -9.81 9.79 40.51
CA LYS A 248 -10.64 10.41 39.47
C LYS A 248 -9.78 11.15 38.43
N ASN A 249 -8.79 11.93 38.88
CA ASN A 249 -7.91 12.66 37.98
C ASN A 249 -7.04 11.69 37.16
N ILE A 250 -6.59 10.61 37.75
CA ILE A 250 -5.81 9.59 37.02
C ILE A 250 -6.67 8.89 35.99
N ALA A 251 -7.92 8.50 36.33
CA ALA A 251 -8.85 7.90 35.38
C ALA A 251 -9.09 8.81 34.17
N ASN A 252 -9.36 10.11 34.42
CA ASN A 252 -9.57 11.08 33.35
C ASN A 252 -8.32 11.25 32.48
N GLN A 253 -7.13 11.32 33.08
CA GLN A 253 -5.87 11.49 32.38
C GLN A 253 -5.56 10.31 31.43
N VAL A 254 -6.03 9.12 31.72
CA VAL A 254 -5.86 7.94 30.88
C VAL A 254 -7.08 7.62 30.01
N GLY A 255 -8.00 8.58 29.84
CA GLY A 255 -9.11 8.49 28.89
C GLY A 255 -10.36 7.77 29.41
N TYR A 256 -10.61 7.75 30.75
CA TYR A 256 -11.87 7.26 31.34
C TYR A 256 -12.67 8.39 31.97
N ASP A 257 -13.86 8.65 31.45
CA ASP A 257 -14.81 9.61 32.02
C ASP A 257 -15.45 9.06 33.31
N ASP A 258 -15.65 7.75 33.39
CA ASP A 258 -16.24 7.06 34.54
C ASP A 258 -15.15 6.38 35.39
N VAL A 259 -14.91 6.94 36.57
CA VAL A 259 -13.96 6.41 37.56
C VAL A 259 -14.36 5.05 38.14
N TYR A 260 -15.66 4.73 38.15
CA TYR A 260 -16.13 3.43 38.63
C TYR A 260 -15.81 2.34 37.62
N HIS A 261 -16.09 2.61 36.35
CA HIS A 261 -15.71 1.71 35.24
C HIS A 261 -14.19 1.48 35.18
N PHE A 262 -13.41 2.55 35.29
CA PHE A 262 -11.94 2.48 35.37
C PHE A 262 -11.50 1.56 36.55
N SER A 263 -12.05 1.80 37.77
CA SER A 263 -11.64 1.05 38.94
C SER A 263 -11.99 -0.44 38.85
N LYS A 264 -13.12 -0.78 38.23
CA LYS A 264 -13.53 -2.16 37.95
C LYS A 264 -12.58 -2.85 36.98
N LEU A 265 -12.20 -2.20 35.88
CA LEU A 265 -11.24 -2.73 34.90
C LEU A 265 -9.87 -2.89 35.55
N PHE A 266 -9.38 -1.88 36.25
CA PHE A 266 -8.08 -1.94 36.93
C PHE A 266 -8.01 -3.09 37.92
N LYS A 267 -9.07 -3.28 38.77
CA LYS A 267 -9.15 -4.40 39.69
C LYS A 267 -9.19 -5.75 38.96
N LYS A 268 -9.92 -5.83 37.84
CA LYS A 268 -9.96 -7.05 37.03
C LYS A 268 -8.57 -7.40 36.48
N TYR A 269 -7.78 -6.40 36.10
CA TYR A 269 -6.49 -6.58 35.45
C TYR A 269 -5.33 -6.83 36.42
N TYR A 270 -5.32 -6.09 37.55
CA TYR A 270 -4.23 -6.14 38.56
C TYR A 270 -4.60 -6.83 39.87
N GLY A 271 -5.83 -7.35 39.99
CA GLY A 271 -6.32 -8.08 41.18
C GLY A 271 -6.74 -7.18 42.32
N ILE A 272 -6.32 -5.93 42.40
CA ILE A 272 -6.60 -4.97 43.50
C ILE A 272 -7.07 -3.62 42.93
N SER A 273 -7.83 -2.85 43.74
CA SER A 273 -8.33 -1.55 43.32
C SER A 273 -7.19 -0.52 43.11
N PRO A 274 -7.37 0.52 42.27
CA PRO A 274 -6.37 1.58 42.07
C PRO A 274 -5.97 2.26 43.40
N LEU A 275 -6.93 2.51 44.27
CA LEU A 275 -6.68 3.13 45.57
C LEU A 275 -5.79 2.25 46.46
N TYR A 276 -6.06 0.94 46.48
CA TYR A 276 -5.28 0.00 47.28
C TYR A 276 -3.89 -0.20 46.67
N TYR A 277 -3.80 -0.21 45.35
CA TYR A 277 -2.52 -0.26 44.61
C TYR A 277 -1.62 0.94 44.94
N LYS A 278 -2.17 2.15 44.95
CA LYS A 278 -1.48 3.38 45.36
C LYS A 278 -0.97 3.33 46.77
N LYS A 279 -1.84 2.95 47.77
CA LYS A 279 -1.46 2.82 49.19
C LYS A 279 -0.29 1.84 49.39
N ARG A 280 -0.34 0.70 48.70
CA ARG A 280 0.69 -0.33 48.80
C ARG A 280 2.05 0.14 48.25
N ALA A 281 2.04 0.96 47.19
CA ALA A 281 3.24 1.56 46.63
C ALA A 281 3.88 2.56 47.61
N MET A 282 3.07 3.42 48.24
CA MET A 282 3.56 4.39 49.23
C MET A 282 4.21 3.71 50.44
N HIS A 283 3.66 2.61 50.92
CA HIS A 283 4.22 1.86 52.05
C HIS A 283 5.56 1.14 51.70
N LYS A 284 5.76 0.78 50.42
CA LYS A 284 7.04 0.19 49.98
C LYS A 284 8.15 1.23 49.91
N ASN A 285 7.85 2.43 49.45
CA ASN A 285 8.84 3.51 49.36
C ASN A 285 9.25 4.02 50.74
N ALA A 286 8.32 4.10 51.72
CA ALA A 286 8.60 4.49 53.10
C ALA A 286 9.34 3.43 53.94
N ALA A 287 9.44 2.19 53.48
CA ALA A 287 10.20 1.12 54.11
C ALA A 287 11.60 0.93 53.51
N SER A 288 11.96 1.72 52.50
CA SER A 288 13.25 1.68 51.78
C SER A 288 14.13 2.92 52.04
N GLU A 289 13.61 3.88 52.83
CA GLU A 289 14.34 4.99 53.48
C GLU A 289 14.62 4.66 54.96
#